data_92d56e796b95b68a91379bd013ee184d
#
_entry.id   92d56e796b95b68a91379bd013ee184d
#
_cell.length_a   1.000
_cell.length_b   1.000
_cell.length_c   1.000
_cell.angle_alpha   90.00
_cell.angle_beta   90.00
_cell.angle_gamma   90.00
#
_symmetry.space_group_name_H-M   'P 1'
#
loop_
_entity.id
_entity.type
_entity.pdbx_description
1 polymer ?
#
loop_
_entity_poly.entity_id
_entity_poly.type
_entity_poly.pdbx_seq_one_letter_code
_entity_poly.pdbx_strand_id
1 'polypeptide(L)'
;IIFMMIINIKISLFVIILTPLSFLVASKITKLTHDTFVKQSKLRGEMVSLTEEMAGSQKIVKAFVYEKRAEERFDKINREFGKVGAKATFYSSLTNPTTRFVNGLIYTTVGVTGALSALGAVGFIGVISVGELTSFLAYANQYTKPFNEISGVVAELQNAVSSAERVFAVLDEEEVPDDSQKETLI
;
A
#
# COMPACT_ATOMS: atom_id res chain seq x y z
N ILE A 1 -16.10 -2.73 20.18
CA ILE A 1 -15.52 -1.99 21.34
C ILE A 1 -16.45 -2.06 22.54
N ILE A 2 -17.72 -1.64 22.42
CA ILE A 2 -18.68 -1.58 23.56
C ILE A 2 -18.76 -2.93 24.29
N PHE A 3 -18.98 -4.03 23.59
CA PHE A 3 -19.04 -5.36 24.20
C PHE A 3 -17.72 -5.78 24.88
N MET A 4 -16.58 -5.38 24.35
CA MET A 4 -15.27 -5.61 24.99
C MET A 4 -15.14 -4.82 26.30
N MET A 5 -15.60 -3.55 26.30
CA MET A 5 -15.60 -2.70 27.49
C MET A 5 -16.51 -3.23 28.60
N ILE A 6 -17.64 -3.85 28.22
CA ILE A 6 -18.55 -4.49 29.19
C ILE A 6 -17.89 -5.68 29.88
N ILE A 7 -17.11 -6.50 29.16
CA ILE A 7 -16.41 -7.65 29.73
C ILE A 7 -15.27 -7.20 30.66
N ASN A 8 -14.36 -6.37 30.14
CA ASN A 8 -13.26 -5.85 30.95
C ASN A 8 -12.70 -4.56 30.35
N ILE A 9 -12.95 -3.45 31.04
CA ILE A 9 -12.56 -2.11 30.55
C ILE A 9 -11.03 -1.95 30.46
N LYS A 10 -10.26 -2.58 31.35
CA LYS A 10 -8.79 -2.42 31.40
C LYS A 10 -8.11 -3.13 30.26
N ILE A 11 -8.51 -4.38 29.97
CA ILE A 11 -8.00 -5.12 28.81
C ILE A 11 -8.44 -4.45 27.51
N SER A 12 -9.68 -3.93 27.45
CA SER A 12 -10.19 -3.20 26.28
C SER A 12 -9.39 -1.93 26.00
N LEU A 13 -9.06 -1.16 27.04
CA LEU A 13 -8.25 0.05 26.90
C LEU A 13 -6.86 -0.27 26.36
N PHE A 14 -6.28 -1.39 26.78
CA PHE A 14 -4.99 -1.86 26.29
C PHE A 14 -5.04 -2.20 24.80
N VAL A 15 -6.10 -2.90 24.34
CA VAL A 15 -6.31 -3.20 22.92
C VAL A 15 -6.49 -1.92 22.10
N ILE A 16 -7.28 -0.97 22.60
CA ILE A 16 -7.53 0.32 21.93
C ILE A 16 -6.23 1.11 21.76
N ILE A 17 -5.34 1.09 22.74
CA ILE A 17 -4.03 1.77 22.68
C ILE A 17 -3.07 1.06 21.70
N LEU A 18 -3.08 -0.27 21.64
CA LEU A 18 -2.21 -1.01 20.72
C LEU A 18 -2.66 -0.96 19.25
N THR A 19 -3.95 -0.78 19.00
CA THR A 19 -4.48 -0.78 17.61
C THR A 19 -3.90 0.33 16.74
N PRO A 20 -3.76 1.60 17.18
CA PRO A 20 -3.08 2.63 16.40
C PRO A 20 -1.64 2.28 16.00
N LEU A 21 -0.95 1.49 16.81
CA LEU A 21 0.41 1.04 16.49
C LEU A 21 0.43 0.18 15.22
N SER A 22 -0.55 -0.71 15.05
CA SER A 22 -0.68 -1.51 13.82
C SER A 22 -0.91 -0.65 12.58
N PHE A 23 -1.73 0.39 12.71
CA PHE A 23 -2.00 1.34 11.65
C PHE A 23 -0.75 2.14 11.26
N LEU A 24 0.02 2.62 12.23
CA LEU A 24 1.27 3.35 11.98
C LEU A 24 2.30 2.49 11.22
N VAL A 25 2.44 1.23 11.62
CA VAL A 25 3.35 0.29 10.94
C VAL A 25 2.88 0.01 9.50
N ALA A 26 1.59 -0.27 9.31
CA ALA A 26 1.01 -0.51 7.99
C ALA A 26 1.16 0.72 7.07
N SER A 27 0.86 1.92 7.57
CA SER A 27 1.00 3.17 6.83
C SER A 27 2.44 3.42 6.37
N LYS A 28 3.42 3.15 7.23
CA LYS A 28 4.84 3.32 6.88
C LYS A 28 5.28 2.36 5.77
N ILE A 29 4.84 1.10 5.82
CA ILE A 29 5.13 0.11 4.78
C ILE A 29 4.45 0.50 3.47
N THR A 30 3.19 0.93 3.51
CA THR A 30 2.43 1.38 2.33
C THR A 30 3.12 2.54 1.63
N LYS A 31 3.62 3.53 2.39
CA LYS A 31 4.37 4.66 1.83
C LYS A 31 5.65 4.20 1.14
N LEU A 32 6.46 3.36 1.78
CA LEU A 32 7.69 2.82 1.19
C LEU A 32 7.41 2.00 -0.08
N THR A 33 6.33 1.24 -0.08
CA THR A 33 5.88 0.46 -1.23
C THR A 33 5.47 1.37 -2.38
N HIS A 34 4.66 2.39 -2.12
CA HIS A 34 4.20 3.36 -3.11
C HIS A 34 5.38 4.08 -3.78
N ASP A 35 6.29 4.68 -3.00
CA ASP A 35 7.43 5.43 -3.52
C ASP A 35 8.32 4.55 -4.43
N THR A 36 8.47 3.27 -4.05
CA THR A 36 9.27 2.33 -4.82
C THR A 36 8.57 1.92 -6.12
N PHE A 37 7.25 1.72 -6.11
CA PHE A 37 6.46 1.45 -7.32
C PHE A 37 6.44 2.64 -8.29
N VAL A 38 6.32 3.86 -7.80
CA VAL A 38 6.42 5.08 -8.63
C VAL A 38 7.77 5.13 -9.34
N LYS A 39 8.87 4.87 -8.61
CA LYS A 39 10.21 4.83 -9.21
C LYS A 39 10.33 3.70 -10.26
N GLN A 40 9.79 2.51 -9.97
CA GLN A 40 9.77 1.38 -10.88
C GLN A 40 9.00 1.71 -12.17
N SER A 41 7.82 2.35 -12.04
CA SER A 41 6.99 2.75 -13.18
C SER A 41 7.72 3.76 -14.08
N LYS A 42 8.43 4.73 -13.49
CA LYS A 42 9.26 5.68 -14.24
C LYS A 42 10.35 4.99 -15.05
N LEU A 43 11.13 4.10 -14.41
CA LEU A 43 12.18 3.36 -15.10
C LEU A 43 11.64 2.44 -16.20
N ARG A 44 10.45 1.87 -15.99
CA ARG A 44 9.76 1.11 -17.04
C ARG A 44 9.41 2.00 -18.23
N GLY A 45 8.90 3.21 -17.99
CA GLY A 45 8.61 4.19 -19.05
C GLY A 45 9.87 4.57 -19.84
N GLU A 46 10.98 4.83 -19.15
CA GLU A 46 12.28 5.13 -19.77
C GLU A 46 12.77 3.96 -20.64
N MET A 47 12.61 2.73 -20.18
CA MET A 47 12.99 1.52 -20.92
C MET A 47 12.15 1.32 -22.18
N VAL A 48 10.81 1.52 -22.08
CA VAL A 48 9.88 1.42 -23.20
C VAL A 48 10.20 2.50 -24.23
N SER A 49 10.35 3.76 -23.80
CA SER A 49 10.68 4.89 -24.68
C SER A 49 12.00 4.65 -25.43
N LEU A 50 13.04 4.18 -24.76
CA LEU A 50 14.30 3.84 -25.40
C LEU A 50 14.14 2.71 -26.44
N THR A 51 13.33 1.71 -26.13
CA THR A 51 13.09 0.59 -27.06
C THR A 51 12.34 1.07 -28.29
N GLU A 52 11.30 1.90 -28.12
CA GLU A 52 10.54 2.48 -29.24
C GLU A 52 11.42 3.40 -30.11
N GLU A 53 12.26 4.23 -29.48
CA GLU A 53 13.21 5.10 -30.18
C GLU A 53 14.19 4.27 -31.03
N MET A 54 14.80 3.26 -30.45
CA MET A 54 15.80 2.42 -31.15
C MET A 54 15.15 1.53 -32.21
N ALA A 55 13.99 0.98 -31.97
CA ALA A 55 13.25 0.17 -32.92
C ALA A 55 12.70 1.00 -34.09
N GLY A 56 12.11 2.16 -33.79
CA GLY A 56 11.60 3.08 -34.80
C GLY A 56 12.69 3.66 -35.70
N SER A 57 13.88 3.88 -35.15
CA SER A 57 15.04 4.43 -35.86
C SER A 57 16.06 3.36 -36.26
N GLN A 58 15.66 2.10 -36.42
CA GLN A 58 16.59 0.96 -36.66
C GLN A 58 17.55 1.18 -37.83
N LYS A 59 17.11 1.80 -38.92
CA LYS A 59 17.95 2.10 -40.09
C LYS A 59 19.10 3.05 -39.72
N ILE A 60 18.80 4.05 -38.89
CA ILE A 60 19.78 5.05 -38.45
C ILE A 60 20.74 4.41 -37.44
N VAL A 61 20.22 3.64 -36.49
CA VAL A 61 21.02 2.90 -35.51
C VAL A 61 22.07 2.02 -36.20
N LYS A 62 21.66 1.28 -37.26
CA LYS A 62 22.57 0.46 -38.08
C LYS A 62 23.56 1.29 -38.90
N ALA A 63 23.11 2.37 -39.53
CA ALA A 63 23.98 3.21 -40.37
C ALA A 63 25.12 3.84 -39.56
N PHE A 64 24.87 4.16 -38.28
CA PHE A 64 25.88 4.75 -37.41
C PHE A 64 26.55 3.74 -36.46
N VAL A 65 26.29 2.43 -36.61
CA VAL A 65 26.83 1.34 -35.77
C VAL A 65 26.60 1.63 -34.27
N TYR A 66 25.40 2.10 -33.93
CA TYR A 66 25.04 2.58 -32.60
C TYR A 66 24.50 1.46 -31.67
N GLU A 67 24.36 0.23 -32.19
CA GLU A 67 23.70 -0.89 -31.48
C GLU A 67 24.31 -1.15 -30.12
N LYS A 68 25.64 -1.20 -30.04
CA LYS A 68 26.35 -1.47 -28.77
C LYS A 68 26.09 -0.41 -27.71
N ARG A 69 26.03 0.87 -28.13
CA ARG A 69 25.71 1.96 -27.20
C ARG A 69 24.25 1.94 -26.74
N ALA A 70 23.34 1.58 -27.65
CA ALA A 70 21.93 1.39 -27.32
C ALA A 70 21.73 0.26 -26.31
N GLU A 71 22.42 -0.87 -26.49
CA GLU A 71 22.43 -2.01 -25.58
C GLU A 71 22.99 -1.62 -24.21
N GLU A 72 24.12 -0.94 -24.14
CA GLU A 72 24.72 -0.47 -22.89
C GLU A 72 23.79 0.46 -22.12
N ARG A 73 23.08 1.36 -22.84
CA ARG A 73 22.09 2.28 -22.26
C ARG A 73 20.88 1.52 -21.73
N PHE A 74 20.36 0.57 -22.52
CA PHE A 74 19.27 -0.30 -22.12
C PHE A 74 19.62 -1.13 -20.87
N ASP A 75 20.78 -1.75 -20.87
CA ASP A 75 21.27 -2.57 -19.76
C ASP A 75 21.42 -1.77 -18.46
N LYS A 76 21.84 -0.51 -18.55
CA LYS A 76 21.92 0.37 -17.38
C LYS A 76 20.53 0.60 -16.77
N ILE A 77 19.54 0.93 -17.60
CA ILE A 77 18.16 1.17 -17.15
C ILE A 77 17.55 -0.13 -16.61
N ASN A 78 17.76 -1.26 -17.33
CA ASN A 78 17.22 -2.56 -16.95
C ASN A 78 17.77 -3.05 -15.61
N ARG A 79 19.08 -2.86 -15.37
CA ARG A 79 19.70 -3.20 -14.07
C ARG A 79 19.11 -2.36 -12.93
N GLU A 80 18.86 -1.07 -13.16
CA GLU A 80 18.22 -0.21 -12.14
C GLU A 80 16.76 -0.59 -11.93
N PHE A 81 16.03 -0.85 -13.01
CA PHE A 81 14.66 -1.37 -12.97
C PHE A 81 14.55 -2.67 -12.17
N GLY A 82 15.45 -3.62 -12.41
CA GLY A 82 15.49 -4.88 -11.66
C GLY A 82 15.75 -4.69 -10.17
N LYS A 83 16.70 -3.81 -9.79
CA LYS A 83 16.98 -3.49 -8.39
C LYS A 83 15.79 -2.83 -7.68
N VAL A 84 15.16 -1.87 -8.35
CA VAL A 84 13.99 -1.17 -7.80
C VAL A 84 12.79 -2.11 -7.75
N GLY A 85 12.58 -2.94 -8.78
CA GLY A 85 11.52 -3.94 -8.81
C GLY A 85 11.63 -4.97 -7.70
N ALA A 86 12.83 -5.47 -7.43
CA ALA A 86 13.07 -6.38 -6.30
C ALA A 86 12.71 -5.75 -4.95
N LYS A 87 13.07 -4.46 -4.75
CA LYS A 87 12.69 -3.71 -3.54
C LYS A 87 11.17 -3.49 -3.45
N ALA A 88 10.52 -3.13 -4.57
CA ALA A 88 9.08 -2.94 -4.63
C ALA A 88 8.34 -4.22 -4.24
N THR A 89 8.73 -5.36 -4.82
CA THR A 89 8.17 -6.66 -4.50
C THR A 89 8.41 -7.02 -3.03
N PHE A 90 9.62 -6.80 -2.52
CA PHE A 90 9.95 -7.07 -1.12
C PHE A 90 9.05 -6.26 -0.17
N TYR A 91 8.96 -4.93 -0.34
CA TYR A 91 8.11 -4.10 0.53
C TYR A 91 6.63 -4.46 0.42
N SER A 92 6.15 -4.71 -0.79
CA SER A 92 4.77 -5.16 -1.00
C SER A 92 4.49 -6.49 -0.27
N SER A 93 5.41 -7.43 -0.35
CA SER A 93 5.30 -8.74 0.32
C SER A 93 5.36 -8.65 1.84
N LEU A 94 5.99 -7.60 2.40
CA LEU A 94 6.06 -7.40 3.85
C LEU A 94 4.72 -6.97 4.46
N THR A 95 3.82 -6.41 3.69
CA THR A 95 2.55 -5.86 4.20
C THR A 95 1.74 -6.90 4.97
N ASN A 96 1.49 -8.06 4.37
CA ASN A 96 0.69 -9.12 4.99
C ASN A 96 1.36 -9.76 6.22
N PRO A 97 2.65 -10.19 6.17
CA PRO A 97 3.32 -10.75 7.34
C PRO A 97 3.38 -9.78 8.50
N THR A 98 3.67 -8.50 8.24
CA THR A 98 3.79 -7.50 9.30
C THR A 98 2.45 -7.25 9.98
N THR A 99 1.37 -7.13 9.21
CA THR A 99 0.02 -6.96 9.75
C THR A 99 -0.38 -8.17 10.61
N ARG A 100 -0.10 -9.39 10.13
CA ARG A 100 -0.36 -10.62 10.89
C ARG A 100 0.47 -10.68 12.16
N PHE A 101 1.73 -10.28 12.12
CA PHE A 101 2.61 -10.25 13.28
C PHE A 101 2.09 -9.29 14.36
N VAL A 102 1.72 -8.07 13.99
CA VAL A 102 1.17 -7.08 14.92
C VAL A 102 -0.16 -7.56 15.52
N ASN A 103 -1.06 -8.11 14.70
CA ASN A 103 -2.32 -8.68 15.17
C ASN A 103 -2.07 -9.88 16.11
N GLY A 104 -1.10 -10.74 15.78
CA GLY A 104 -0.68 -11.85 16.63
C GLY A 104 -0.14 -11.37 17.98
N LEU A 105 0.64 -10.29 17.99
CA LEU A 105 1.15 -9.68 19.22
C LEU A 105 0.01 -9.16 20.10
N ILE A 106 -0.95 -8.46 19.54
CA ILE A 106 -2.14 -7.97 20.25
C ILE A 106 -2.92 -9.15 20.82
N TYR A 107 -3.19 -10.17 20.00
CA TYR A 107 -3.94 -11.35 20.40
C TYR A 107 -3.24 -12.12 21.52
N THR A 108 -1.93 -12.33 21.42
CA THR A 108 -1.12 -13.00 22.46
C THR A 108 -1.11 -12.20 23.76
N THR A 109 -0.96 -10.89 23.67
CA THR A 109 -0.96 -10.03 24.87
C THR A 109 -2.30 -10.07 25.58
N VAL A 110 -3.40 -10.01 24.84
CA VAL A 110 -4.77 -10.16 25.38
C VAL A 110 -4.96 -11.54 25.98
N GLY A 111 -4.51 -12.60 25.29
CA GLY A 111 -4.61 -13.98 25.77
C GLY A 111 -3.84 -14.20 27.08
N VAL A 112 -2.60 -13.74 27.14
CA VAL A 112 -1.75 -13.87 28.34
C VAL A 112 -2.31 -13.04 29.49
N THR A 113 -2.63 -11.77 29.29
CA THR A 113 -3.17 -10.90 30.33
C THR A 113 -4.53 -11.39 30.81
N GLY A 114 -5.39 -11.88 29.91
CA GLY A 114 -6.68 -12.45 30.25
C GLY A 114 -6.57 -13.78 30.99
N ALA A 115 -5.65 -14.66 30.62
CA ALA A 115 -5.39 -15.92 31.33
C ALA A 115 -4.86 -15.68 32.75
N LEU A 116 -3.90 -14.76 32.91
CA LEU A 116 -3.40 -14.36 34.20
C LEU A 116 -4.49 -13.72 35.08
N SER A 117 -5.40 -12.98 34.49
CA SER A 117 -6.57 -12.43 35.18
C SER A 117 -7.55 -13.51 35.59
N ALA A 118 -7.80 -14.54 34.77
CA ALA A 118 -8.65 -15.67 35.11
C ALA A 118 -8.08 -16.52 36.26
N LEU A 119 -6.76 -16.59 36.38
CA LEU A 119 -6.06 -17.25 37.50
C LEU A 119 -5.97 -16.37 38.77
N GLY A 120 -6.48 -15.14 38.71
CA GLY A 120 -6.37 -14.19 39.83
C GLY A 120 -4.95 -13.67 40.09
N ALA A 121 -4.01 -13.95 39.18
CA ALA A 121 -2.61 -13.54 39.32
C ALA A 121 -2.39 -12.03 39.12
N VAL A 122 -3.31 -11.34 38.47
CA VAL A 122 -3.24 -9.91 38.20
C VAL A 122 -4.44 -9.20 38.83
N GLY A 123 -4.31 -8.86 40.11
CA GLY A 123 -5.37 -8.19 40.88
C GLY A 123 -5.80 -6.83 40.31
N PHE A 124 -4.90 -6.18 39.59
CA PHE A 124 -5.20 -4.89 38.94
C PHE A 124 -6.24 -5.00 37.81
N ILE A 125 -6.29 -6.12 37.08
CA ILE A 125 -7.19 -6.29 35.93
C ILE A 125 -8.58 -6.78 36.36
N GLY A 126 -8.68 -7.42 37.53
CA GLY A 126 -9.87 -8.11 37.99
C GLY A 126 -9.90 -9.55 37.49
N VAL A 127 -10.81 -10.37 38.04
CA VAL A 127 -10.96 -11.78 37.64
C VAL A 127 -11.97 -11.87 36.50
N ILE A 128 -11.60 -12.56 35.44
CA ILE A 128 -12.50 -12.86 34.33
C ILE A 128 -12.66 -14.38 34.20
N SER A 129 -13.82 -14.84 33.76
CA SER A 129 -14.06 -16.24 33.48
C SER A 129 -13.42 -16.67 32.16
N VAL A 130 -13.18 -17.96 31.96
CA VAL A 130 -12.67 -18.53 30.73
C VAL A 130 -13.61 -18.24 29.53
N GLY A 131 -14.93 -18.22 29.77
CA GLY A 131 -15.93 -17.89 28.76
C GLY A 131 -15.83 -16.41 28.33
N GLU A 132 -15.67 -15.51 29.29
CA GLU A 132 -15.47 -14.08 29.01
C GLU A 132 -14.16 -13.84 28.27
N LEU A 133 -13.06 -14.52 28.61
CA LEU A 133 -11.81 -14.46 27.89
C LEU A 133 -11.97 -14.90 26.43
N THR A 134 -12.65 -16.01 26.18
CA THR A 134 -12.90 -16.52 24.83
C THR A 134 -13.73 -15.53 24.00
N SER A 135 -14.79 -14.98 24.60
CA SER A 135 -15.62 -13.96 23.97
C SER A 135 -14.82 -12.69 23.68
N PHE A 136 -13.96 -12.27 24.61
CA PHE A 136 -13.11 -11.10 24.46
C PHE A 136 -12.11 -11.26 23.31
N LEU A 137 -11.47 -12.43 23.18
CA LEU A 137 -10.55 -12.74 22.08
C LEU A 137 -11.26 -12.73 20.72
N ALA A 138 -12.50 -13.24 20.65
CA ALA A 138 -13.31 -13.19 19.45
C ALA A 138 -13.64 -11.73 19.04
N TYR A 139 -14.03 -10.91 20.00
CA TYR A 139 -14.32 -9.49 19.75
C TYR A 139 -13.04 -8.71 19.41
N ALA A 140 -11.91 -8.97 20.03
CA ALA A 140 -10.63 -8.35 19.71
C ALA A 140 -10.21 -8.65 18.27
N ASN A 141 -10.39 -9.89 17.83
CA ASN A 141 -10.10 -10.29 16.46
C ASN A 141 -11.04 -9.58 15.43
N GLN A 142 -12.33 -9.48 15.74
CA GLN A 142 -13.27 -8.75 14.89
C GLN A 142 -12.99 -7.24 14.87
N TYR A 143 -12.52 -6.67 15.97
CA TYR A 143 -12.19 -5.26 16.07
C TYR A 143 -11.00 -4.87 15.19
N THR A 144 -10.01 -5.74 15.04
CA THR A 144 -8.82 -5.46 14.22
C THR A 144 -9.05 -5.55 12.71
N LYS A 145 -10.05 -6.30 12.25
CA LYS A 145 -10.34 -6.49 10.82
C LYS A 145 -10.60 -5.20 10.05
N PRO A 146 -11.50 -4.30 10.49
CA PRO A 146 -11.79 -3.06 9.76
C PRO A 146 -10.55 -2.17 9.56
N PHE A 147 -9.63 -2.15 10.52
CA PHE A 147 -8.41 -1.35 10.40
C PHE A 147 -7.46 -1.85 9.31
N ASN A 148 -7.45 -3.16 9.07
CA ASN A 148 -6.68 -3.74 7.96
C ASN A 148 -7.33 -3.42 6.60
N GLU A 149 -8.66 -3.36 6.53
CA GLU A 149 -9.41 -3.07 5.31
C GLU A 149 -9.40 -1.58 4.96
N ILE A 150 -9.45 -0.69 5.95
CA ILE A 150 -9.44 0.78 5.75
C ILE A 150 -8.25 1.22 4.89
N SER A 151 -7.06 0.65 5.11
CA SER A 151 -5.88 1.01 4.32
C SER A 151 -6.05 0.72 2.83
N GLY A 152 -6.71 -0.39 2.47
CA GLY A 152 -7.04 -0.74 1.10
C GLY A 152 -8.07 0.22 0.51
N VAL A 153 -9.16 0.47 1.24
CA VAL A 153 -10.23 1.39 0.82
C VAL A 153 -9.72 2.82 0.60
N VAL A 154 -8.83 3.30 1.47
CA VAL A 154 -8.22 4.64 1.30
C VAL A 154 -7.37 4.70 0.03
N ALA A 155 -6.60 3.66 -0.27
CA ALA A 155 -5.81 3.60 -1.50
C ALA A 155 -6.70 3.56 -2.76
N GLU A 156 -7.79 2.78 -2.74
CA GLU A 156 -8.78 2.74 -3.82
C GLU A 156 -9.46 4.09 -4.01
N LEU A 157 -9.82 4.76 -2.93
CA LEU A 157 -10.43 6.10 -2.99
C LEU A 157 -9.47 7.12 -3.61
N GLN A 158 -8.18 7.11 -3.20
CA GLN A 158 -7.18 7.99 -3.80
C GLN A 158 -6.99 7.74 -5.30
N ASN A 159 -6.98 6.48 -5.73
CA ASN A 159 -6.91 6.12 -7.15
C ASN A 159 -8.17 6.58 -7.91
N ALA A 160 -9.35 6.45 -7.32
CA ALA A 160 -10.60 6.91 -7.91
C ALA A 160 -10.61 8.44 -8.07
N VAL A 161 -10.19 9.19 -7.03
CA VAL A 161 -10.08 10.66 -7.08
C VAL A 161 -9.09 11.09 -8.17
N SER A 162 -7.88 10.51 -8.21
CA SER A 162 -6.90 10.84 -9.25
C SER A 162 -7.36 10.48 -10.67
N SER A 163 -8.20 9.47 -10.81
CA SER A 163 -8.79 9.13 -12.10
C SER A 163 -9.90 10.11 -12.48
N ALA A 164 -10.74 10.51 -11.52
CA ALA A 164 -11.76 11.52 -11.73
C ALA A 164 -11.16 12.87 -12.11
N GLU A 165 -10.09 13.32 -11.44
CA GLU A 165 -9.36 14.55 -11.78
C GLU A 165 -8.91 14.55 -13.23
N ARG A 166 -8.36 13.44 -13.74
CA ARG A 166 -7.95 13.33 -15.15
C ARG A 166 -9.12 13.38 -16.13
N VAL A 167 -10.25 12.76 -15.76
CA VAL A 167 -11.47 12.80 -16.60
C VAL A 167 -12.03 14.22 -16.63
N PHE A 168 -12.13 14.88 -15.47
CA PHE A 168 -12.61 16.27 -15.42
C PHE A 168 -11.66 17.24 -16.14
N ALA A 169 -10.34 17.05 -16.02
CA ALA A 169 -9.39 17.87 -16.77
C ALA A 169 -9.61 17.80 -18.30
N VAL A 170 -9.99 16.63 -18.82
CA VAL A 170 -10.33 16.48 -20.25
C VAL A 170 -11.69 17.12 -20.58
N LEU A 171 -12.66 17.01 -19.68
CA LEU A 171 -13.99 17.60 -19.87
C LEU A 171 -13.99 19.13 -19.78
N ASP A 172 -13.08 19.68 -18.97
CA ASP A 172 -12.91 21.12 -18.76
C ASP A 172 -11.95 21.76 -19.80
N GLU A 173 -11.35 20.94 -20.70
CA GLU A 173 -10.50 21.44 -21.78
C GLU A 173 -11.34 22.29 -22.73
N GLU A 174 -10.82 23.45 -23.16
CA GLU A 174 -11.49 24.33 -24.08
C GLU A 174 -11.75 23.63 -25.44
N GLU A 175 -12.97 23.76 -25.94
CA GLU A 175 -13.30 23.24 -27.28
C GLU A 175 -12.39 23.86 -28.33
N VAL A 176 -11.90 23.03 -29.24
CA VAL A 176 -11.07 23.51 -30.36
C VAL A 176 -11.87 24.55 -31.13
N PRO A 177 -11.32 25.77 -31.34
CA PRO A 177 -12.02 26.80 -32.10
C PRO A 177 -12.45 26.29 -33.49
N ASP A 178 -13.69 26.59 -33.86
CA ASP A 178 -14.21 26.21 -35.16
C ASP A 178 -13.41 26.89 -36.28
N ASP A 179 -12.67 26.11 -37.06
CA ASP A 179 -11.86 26.56 -38.19
C ASP A 179 -12.66 26.69 -39.49
N SER A 180 -14.00 26.48 -39.47
CA SER A 180 -14.85 26.51 -40.66
C SER A 180 -14.87 27.87 -41.36
N GLN A 181 -14.46 28.95 -40.67
CA GLN A 181 -14.39 30.31 -41.23
C GLN A 181 -12.98 30.77 -41.61
N LYS A 182 -11.96 29.91 -41.41
CA LYS A 182 -10.58 30.28 -41.82
C LYS A 182 -10.35 29.96 -43.28
N GLU A 183 -9.78 30.94 -44.01
CA GLU A 183 -9.39 30.73 -45.39
C GLU A 183 -8.36 29.61 -45.51
N THR A 184 -8.62 28.65 -46.38
CA THR A 184 -7.68 27.59 -46.72
C THR A 184 -6.54 28.25 -47.52
N LEU A 185 -5.35 28.28 -46.94
CA LEU A 185 -4.12 28.63 -47.69
C LEU A 185 -3.88 27.51 -48.70
N ILE A 186 -4.12 27.83 -49.98
CA ILE A 186 -3.81 26.99 -51.15
C ILE A 186 -2.32 27.15 -51.48
#